data_bb72d0d8876ebc7331752d097d66c804
#
_entry.id   bb72d0d8876ebc7331752d097d66c804
#
_cell.length_a   1.000
_cell.length_b   1.000
_cell.length_c   1.000
_cell.angle_alpha   90.00
_cell.angle_beta   90.00
_cell.angle_gamma   90.00
#
_symmetry.space_group_name_H-M   'P 1'
#
loop_
_entity.id
_entity.type
_entity.pdbx_description
1 polymer ?
#
loop_
_entity_poly.entity_id
_entity_poly.type
_entity_poly.pdbx_seq_one_letter_code
_entity_poly.pdbx_strand_id
1 'polypeptide(L)'
;MKYIQKAILFAALAGAIAVFGGCGSTENQQPVTPAKTVTITDITGRQVEMPAVKKMAVVPLPWASVVYALDGNADRLGAIHPGAMSAYKGHFLEKMDSHFGQLDAKMIGQDFSIHAESLANAGIDSAVLWNYQEKDADKLKQIGIPTVMINNDSVDNLKKSFLIVGQMLGKEDRAKQLNAYYDHAYSEITAHKAEVEKADKPTILFLKN
;
A
#
# COMPACT_ATOMS: atom_id res chain seq x y z
N MET A 1 -55.79 -44.52 0.56
CA MET A 1 -56.79 -43.45 0.66
C MET A 1 -56.12 -42.21 0.21
N LYS A 2 -56.34 -41.80 -1.03
CA LYS A 2 -57.24 -40.70 -1.47
C LYS A 2 -56.76 -39.35 -0.81
N TYR A 3 -56.41 -38.27 -1.45
CA TYR A 3 -56.92 -37.51 -2.61
C TYR A 3 -55.89 -36.51 -3.08
N ILE A 4 -55.68 -36.38 -4.32
CA ILE A 4 -56.21 -35.48 -5.39
C ILE A 4 -55.41 -34.18 -5.59
N GLN A 5 -54.84 -34.17 -6.79
CA GLN A 5 -54.44 -33.06 -7.65
C GLN A 5 -55.27 -31.76 -7.52
N LYS A 6 -54.64 -30.64 -7.66
CA LYS A 6 -55.18 -29.51 -8.44
C LYS A 6 -54.08 -28.77 -9.16
N ALA A 7 -54.03 -28.97 -10.46
CA ALA A 7 -53.41 -28.10 -11.44
C ALA A 7 -54.29 -26.85 -11.61
N ILE A 8 -53.69 -25.68 -11.70
CA ILE A 8 -54.35 -24.50 -12.28
C ILE A 8 -53.41 -23.93 -13.35
N LEU A 9 -53.89 -24.12 -14.55
CA LEU A 9 -53.46 -23.48 -15.80
C LEU A 9 -53.87 -22.01 -15.74
N PHE A 10 -52.98 -21.07 -16.07
CA PHE A 10 -53.38 -19.74 -16.54
C PHE A 10 -52.73 -19.42 -17.87
N ALA A 11 -53.64 -19.10 -18.79
CA ALA A 11 -53.41 -18.94 -20.18
C ALA A 11 -52.69 -17.66 -20.56
N ALA A 12 -52.08 -17.73 -21.74
CA ALA A 12 -51.44 -16.68 -22.47
C ALA A 12 -52.35 -15.47 -22.75
N LEU A 13 -51.76 -14.27 -22.71
CA LEU A 13 -52.29 -13.14 -23.48
C LEU A 13 -51.13 -12.50 -24.26
N ALA A 14 -51.14 -12.72 -25.56
CA ALA A 14 -50.28 -12.08 -26.54
C ALA A 14 -50.71 -10.62 -26.72
N GLY A 15 -49.80 -9.70 -26.56
CA GLY A 15 -49.97 -8.31 -26.94
C GLY A 15 -48.75 -7.85 -27.77
N ALA A 16 -48.86 -7.89 -29.07
CA ALA A 16 -47.89 -7.32 -29.99
C ALA A 16 -47.98 -5.81 -29.93
N ILE A 17 -46.87 -5.14 -29.65
CA ILE A 17 -46.66 -3.71 -29.94
C ILE A 17 -45.43 -3.56 -30.80
N ALA A 18 -45.65 -2.90 -31.92
CA ALA A 18 -44.76 -2.70 -33.05
C ALA A 18 -43.53 -1.84 -32.72
N VAL A 19 -42.44 -2.23 -33.27
CA VAL A 19 -41.28 -1.57 -33.84
C VAL A 19 -41.35 -0.04 -33.91
N PHE A 20 -40.47 0.64 -33.18
CA PHE A 20 -39.81 1.85 -33.65
C PHE A 20 -38.32 1.66 -33.49
N GLY A 21 -37.62 1.63 -34.63
CA GLY A 21 -36.16 1.52 -34.68
C GLY A 21 -35.51 2.77 -34.12
N GLY A 22 -34.64 2.55 -33.14
CA GLY A 22 -33.63 3.47 -32.67
C GLY A 22 -32.33 2.72 -32.63
N CYS A 23 -31.41 2.98 -33.55
CA CYS A 23 -30.00 2.56 -33.41
C CYS A 23 -29.40 3.28 -32.20
N GLY A 24 -29.49 2.65 -31.03
CA GLY A 24 -28.70 2.97 -29.88
C GLY A 24 -27.65 1.88 -29.69
N SER A 25 -26.40 2.20 -29.86
CA SER A 25 -25.27 1.32 -29.55
C SER A 25 -25.41 0.84 -28.09
N THR A 26 -25.76 -0.41 -27.93
CA THR A 26 -25.75 -1.04 -26.58
C THR A 26 -24.30 -1.19 -26.20
N GLU A 27 -23.79 -0.20 -25.51
CA GLU A 27 -22.52 -0.29 -24.79
C GLU A 27 -22.66 -1.43 -23.78
N ASN A 28 -21.93 -2.49 -24.04
CA ASN A 28 -21.92 -3.71 -23.25
C ASN A 28 -21.26 -3.35 -21.90
N GLN A 29 -22.04 -2.83 -20.96
CA GLN A 29 -21.59 -2.62 -19.60
C GLN A 29 -21.38 -4.01 -18.97
N GLN A 30 -20.15 -4.52 -19.09
CA GLN A 30 -19.71 -5.63 -18.27
C GLN A 30 -19.96 -5.28 -16.80
N PRO A 31 -20.51 -6.20 -16.00
CA PRO A 31 -20.66 -5.96 -14.57
C PRO A 31 -19.30 -5.62 -13.99
N VAL A 32 -19.15 -4.39 -13.51
CA VAL A 32 -17.95 -3.97 -12.78
C VAL A 32 -17.94 -4.76 -11.48
N THR A 33 -17.15 -5.82 -11.43
CA THR A 33 -16.89 -6.53 -10.16
C THR A 33 -16.31 -5.49 -9.20
N PRO A 34 -16.94 -5.25 -8.02
CA PRO A 34 -16.42 -4.28 -7.08
C PRO A 34 -14.98 -4.66 -6.73
N ALA A 35 -14.06 -3.70 -6.88
CA ALA A 35 -12.66 -3.90 -6.54
C ALA A 35 -12.60 -4.37 -5.07
N LYS A 36 -11.85 -5.46 -4.82
CA LYS A 36 -11.69 -6.00 -3.47
C LYS A 36 -11.02 -4.94 -2.60
N THR A 37 -11.76 -4.38 -1.65
CA THR A 37 -11.28 -3.40 -0.68
C THR A 37 -10.90 -4.14 0.60
N VAL A 38 -9.83 -3.72 1.27
CA VAL A 38 -9.44 -4.22 2.59
C VAL A 38 -9.45 -3.08 3.58
N THR A 39 -9.91 -3.33 4.80
CA THR A 39 -9.82 -2.36 5.90
C THR A 39 -8.52 -2.57 6.64
N ILE A 40 -7.68 -1.54 6.70
CA ILE A 40 -6.37 -1.56 7.36
C ILE A 40 -6.42 -0.64 8.57
N THR A 41 -6.02 -1.14 9.73
CA THR A 41 -5.76 -0.28 10.89
C THR A 41 -4.31 0.16 10.85
N ASP A 42 -4.06 1.45 10.63
CA ASP A 42 -2.70 1.99 10.56
C ASP A 42 -2.04 2.14 11.95
N ILE A 43 -0.79 2.60 11.98
CA ILE A 43 -0.01 2.68 13.24
C ILE A 43 -0.60 3.66 14.26
N THR A 44 -1.44 4.60 13.83
CA THR A 44 -2.12 5.58 14.68
C THR A 44 -3.51 5.11 15.13
N GLY A 45 -3.94 3.92 14.69
CA GLY A 45 -5.25 3.34 15.00
C GLY A 45 -6.38 3.76 14.06
N ARG A 46 -6.09 4.50 12.98
CA ARG A 46 -7.08 4.87 11.96
C ARG A 46 -7.44 3.66 11.12
N GLN A 47 -8.72 3.52 10.82
CA GLN A 47 -9.20 2.52 9.86
C GLN A 47 -9.26 3.14 8.47
N VAL A 48 -8.58 2.52 7.53
CA VAL A 48 -8.44 2.98 6.15
C VAL A 48 -9.00 1.91 5.21
N GLU A 49 -10.01 2.29 4.44
CA GLU A 49 -10.53 1.46 3.34
C GLU A 49 -9.57 1.57 2.16
N MET A 50 -8.84 0.48 1.88
CA MET A 50 -7.80 0.43 0.87
C MET A 50 -8.25 -0.44 -0.31
N PRO A 51 -8.48 0.14 -1.50
CA PRO A 51 -8.67 -0.64 -2.72
C PRO A 51 -7.37 -1.33 -3.14
N ALA A 52 -7.43 -2.18 -4.15
CA ALA A 52 -6.23 -2.80 -4.71
C ALA A 52 -5.27 -1.72 -5.22
N VAL A 53 -4.09 -1.65 -4.61
CA VAL A 53 -3.04 -0.66 -4.93
C VAL A 53 -2.43 -0.96 -6.30
N LYS A 54 -2.42 0.04 -7.17
CA LYS A 54 -1.80 -0.02 -8.51
C LYS A 54 -0.58 0.89 -8.59
N LYS A 55 -0.66 2.09 -7.99
CA LYS A 55 0.43 3.06 -8.03
C LYS A 55 0.44 3.90 -6.76
N MET A 56 1.49 3.80 -5.97
CA MET A 56 1.55 4.40 -4.64
C MET A 56 2.63 5.48 -4.51
N ALA A 57 2.39 6.43 -3.61
CA ALA A 57 3.40 7.35 -3.11
C ALA A 57 3.98 6.82 -1.78
N VAL A 58 5.30 6.91 -1.64
CA VAL A 58 6.01 6.52 -0.41
C VAL A 58 6.81 7.72 0.10
N VAL A 59 6.26 8.40 1.10
CA VAL A 59 6.85 9.61 1.69
C VAL A 59 7.99 9.29 2.66
N PRO A 60 7.89 8.27 3.52
CA PRO A 60 8.96 7.89 4.43
C PRO A 60 10.22 7.45 3.68
N LEU A 61 11.33 8.14 3.93
CA LEU A 61 12.57 8.09 3.14
C LEU A 61 13.10 6.66 2.88
N PRO A 62 13.22 5.74 3.86
CA PRO A 62 13.76 4.40 3.61
C PRO A 62 12.72 3.40 3.08
N TRP A 63 11.43 3.78 3.05
CA TRP A 63 10.35 2.80 2.88
C TRP A 63 10.09 2.35 1.45
N ALA A 64 10.58 3.07 0.45
CA ALA A 64 10.47 2.58 -0.94
C ALA A 64 11.24 1.27 -1.14
N SER A 65 12.40 1.09 -0.49
CA SER A 65 13.13 -0.18 -0.49
C SER A 65 12.41 -1.27 0.31
N VAL A 66 11.68 -0.91 1.37
CA VAL A 66 10.85 -1.85 2.14
C VAL A 66 9.65 -2.32 1.31
N VAL A 67 8.99 -1.39 0.60
CA VAL A 67 7.91 -1.73 -0.35
C VAL A 67 8.43 -2.71 -1.40
N TYR A 68 9.60 -2.46 -1.98
CA TYR A 68 10.24 -3.38 -2.92
C TYR A 68 10.49 -4.76 -2.29
N ALA A 69 11.01 -4.82 -1.07
CA ALA A 69 11.27 -6.08 -0.37
C ALA A 69 9.98 -6.88 -0.06
N LEU A 70 8.87 -6.18 0.17
CA LEU A 70 7.56 -6.77 0.41
C LEU A 70 6.88 -7.21 -0.88
N ASP A 71 6.90 -6.37 -1.90
CA ASP A 71 6.19 -6.59 -3.16
C ASP A 71 6.93 -7.53 -4.13
N GLY A 72 8.25 -7.50 -4.09
CA GLY A 72 9.15 -8.28 -4.96
C GLY A 72 9.56 -7.55 -6.24
N ASN A 73 9.01 -6.36 -6.51
CA ASN A 73 9.36 -5.47 -7.62
C ASN A 73 9.02 -4.02 -7.27
N ALA A 74 9.38 -3.07 -8.14
CA ALA A 74 9.12 -1.64 -7.97
C ALA A 74 7.90 -1.13 -8.76
N ASP A 75 7.13 -2.00 -9.42
CA ASP A 75 6.08 -1.62 -10.39
C ASP A 75 4.99 -0.72 -9.79
N ARG A 76 4.66 -0.93 -8.51
CA ARG A 76 3.65 -0.14 -7.81
C ARG A 76 4.19 1.17 -7.20
N LEU A 77 5.49 1.37 -7.19
CA LEU A 77 6.07 2.65 -6.76
C LEU A 77 5.83 3.72 -7.85
N GLY A 78 5.29 4.86 -7.48
CA GLY A 78 5.01 5.97 -8.40
C GLY A 78 5.71 7.27 -8.00
N ALA A 79 5.69 7.60 -6.71
CA ALA A 79 6.33 8.79 -6.16
C ALA A 79 7.08 8.45 -4.88
N ILE A 80 8.30 8.99 -4.74
CA ILE A 80 9.15 8.78 -3.57
C ILE A 80 9.78 10.09 -3.11
N HIS A 81 10.27 10.11 -1.86
CA HIS A 81 11.01 11.24 -1.33
C HIS A 81 12.31 11.49 -2.14
N PRO A 82 12.69 12.76 -2.42
CA PRO A 82 13.91 13.08 -3.19
C PRO A 82 15.20 12.50 -2.61
N GLY A 83 15.31 12.43 -1.27
CA GLY A 83 16.44 11.79 -0.59
C GLY A 83 16.52 10.29 -0.87
N ALA A 84 15.39 9.60 -0.99
CA ALA A 84 15.36 8.20 -1.40
C ALA A 84 15.80 8.04 -2.86
N MET A 85 15.32 8.92 -3.75
CA MET A 85 15.76 8.92 -5.16
C MET A 85 17.27 9.08 -5.30
N SER A 86 17.88 10.00 -4.53
CA SER A 86 19.32 10.19 -4.53
C SER A 86 20.12 8.96 -4.09
N ALA A 87 19.53 8.15 -3.20
CA ALA A 87 20.13 6.90 -2.74
C ALA A 87 19.95 5.71 -3.71
N TYR A 88 18.95 5.77 -4.61
CA TYR A 88 18.61 4.65 -5.49
C TYR A 88 19.14 4.81 -6.91
N LYS A 89 19.03 6.02 -7.47
CA LYS A 89 19.43 6.32 -8.85
C LYS A 89 20.95 6.20 -9.02
N GLY A 90 21.37 5.40 -9.99
CA GLY A 90 22.76 5.08 -10.25
C GLY A 90 23.38 4.07 -9.28
N HIS A 91 22.61 3.55 -8.30
CA HIS A 91 23.07 2.67 -7.24
C HIS A 91 22.51 1.24 -7.34
N PHE A 92 22.68 0.48 -6.27
CA PHE A 92 22.39 -0.96 -6.24
C PHE A 92 20.94 -1.29 -6.58
N LEU A 93 19.97 -0.57 -6.02
CA LEU A 93 18.55 -0.86 -6.26
C LEU A 93 18.14 -0.64 -7.72
N GLU A 94 18.62 0.41 -8.38
CA GLU A 94 18.37 0.61 -9.81
C GLU A 94 18.99 -0.49 -10.68
N LYS A 95 20.12 -1.07 -10.26
CA LYS A 95 20.73 -2.22 -10.96
C LYS A 95 19.94 -3.51 -10.78
N MET A 96 19.22 -3.65 -9.65
CA MET A 96 18.32 -4.78 -9.41
C MET A 96 17.00 -4.64 -10.16
N ASP A 97 16.47 -3.41 -10.20
CA ASP A 97 15.21 -3.07 -10.84
C ASP A 97 15.29 -1.64 -11.41
N SER A 98 15.34 -1.56 -12.74
CA SER A 98 15.52 -0.27 -13.46
C SER A 98 14.37 0.71 -13.22
N HIS A 99 13.22 0.27 -12.71
CA HIS A 99 12.09 1.13 -12.38
C HIS A 99 12.46 2.17 -11.31
N PHE A 100 13.38 1.85 -10.40
CA PHE A 100 13.88 2.83 -9.41
C PHE A 100 14.48 4.09 -10.03
N GLY A 101 15.12 4.01 -11.19
CA GLY A 101 15.66 5.17 -11.91
C GLY A 101 14.61 6.04 -12.60
N GLN A 102 13.36 5.55 -12.73
CA GLN A 102 12.25 6.20 -13.41
C GLN A 102 11.22 6.82 -12.46
N LEU A 103 11.36 6.59 -11.14
CA LEU A 103 10.42 7.10 -10.14
C LEU A 103 10.42 8.64 -10.11
N ASP A 104 9.25 9.22 -9.81
CA ASP A 104 9.13 10.66 -9.64
C ASP A 104 9.42 11.06 -8.19
N ALA A 105 10.35 11.99 -8.01
CA ALA A 105 10.74 12.57 -6.73
C ALA A 105 10.37 14.05 -6.60
N LYS A 106 9.56 14.61 -7.54
CA LYS A 106 9.19 16.04 -7.55
C LYS A 106 7.88 16.31 -6.83
N MET A 107 7.07 15.27 -6.58
CA MET A 107 5.76 15.38 -5.94
C MET A 107 5.84 15.41 -4.41
N ILE A 108 7.02 15.16 -3.86
CA ILE A 108 7.31 15.16 -2.42
C ILE A 108 8.47 16.11 -2.19
N GLY A 109 8.32 17.07 -1.27
CA GLY A 109 9.36 18.02 -0.90
C GLY A 109 10.47 17.39 -0.05
N GLN A 110 11.64 18.05 0.02
CA GLN A 110 12.73 17.65 0.91
C GLN A 110 12.34 17.70 2.40
N ASP A 111 11.36 18.52 2.73
CA ASP A 111 10.75 18.69 4.05
C ASP A 111 9.58 17.73 4.29
N PHE A 112 9.42 16.71 3.44
CA PHE A 112 8.30 15.76 3.42
C PHE A 112 6.93 16.38 3.10
N SER A 113 6.87 17.62 2.65
CA SER A 113 5.63 18.21 2.14
C SER A 113 5.11 17.45 0.92
N ILE A 114 3.79 17.46 0.73
CA ILE A 114 3.12 16.65 -0.30
C ILE A 114 2.37 17.57 -1.27
N HIS A 115 2.67 17.43 -2.55
CA HIS A 115 1.94 18.09 -3.64
C HIS A 115 0.75 17.22 -4.06
N ALA A 116 -0.34 17.29 -3.29
CA ALA A 116 -1.49 16.38 -3.40
C ALA A 116 -2.11 16.35 -4.81
N GLU A 117 -2.29 17.50 -5.45
CA GLU A 117 -2.81 17.60 -6.82
C GLU A 117 -1.87 16.93 -7.85
N SER A 118 -0.55 17.08 -7.66
CA SER A 118 0.44 16.42 -8.52
C SER A 118 0.38 14.90 -8.40
N LEU A 119 0.18 14.38 -7.18
CA LEU A 119 -0.02 12.95 -6.95
C LEU A 119 -1.27 12.44 -7.65
N ALA A 120 -2.40 13.15 -7.52
CA ALA A 120 -3.64 12.78 -8.19
C ALA A 120 -3.49 12.78 -9.72
N ASN A 121 -2.89 13.83 -10.29
CA ASN A 121 -2.64 13.96 -11.73
C ASN A 121 -1.68 12.89 -12.27
N ALA A 122 -0.77 12.40 -11.44
CA ALA A 122 0.12 11.29 -11.80
C ALA A 122 -0.53 9.90 -11.66
N GLY A 123 -1.82 9.84 -11.27
CA GLY A 123 -2.55 8.60 -11.09
C GLY A 123 -2.12 7.81 -9.85
N ILE A 124 -1.58 8.47 -8.82
CA ILE A 124 -1.32 7.84 -7.53
C ILE A 124 -2.65 7.51 -6.88
N ASP A 125 -2.86 6.26 -6.52
CA ASP A 125 -4.11 5.75 -5.95
C ASP A 125 -4.04 5.45 -4.45
N SER A 126 -2.85 5.54 -3.86
CA SER A 126 -2.63 5.27 -2.44
C SER A 126 -1.32 5.88 -1.94
N ALA A 127 -1.16 6.05 -0.63
CA ALA A 127 0.07 6.59 -0.08
C ALA A 127 0.46 5.96 1.27
N VAL A 128 1.76 5.98 1.56
CA VAL A 128 2.35 5.68 2.86
C VAL A 128 2.97 6.96 3.42
N LEU A 129 2.58 7.34 4.63
CA LEU A 129 3.05 8.54 5.34
C LEU A 129 3.65 8.19 6.70
N TRP A 130 4.36 9.16 7.28
CA TRP A 130 4.75 9.10 8.68
C TRP A 130 3.55 9.32 9.62
N ASN A 131 3.62 8.76 10.82
CA ASN A 131 2.57 8.85 11.84
C ASN A 131 2.25 10.29 12.33
N TYR A 132 3.09 11.26 12.05
CA TYR A 132 2.87 12.68 12.41
C TYR A 132 2.27 13.52 11.26
N GLN A 133 1.98 12.91 10.11
CA GLN A 133 1.45 13.59 8.92
C GLN A 133 -0.07 13.48 8.77
N GLU A 134 -0.83 13.54 9.87
CA GLU A 134 -2.30 13.42 9.84
C GLU A 134 -2.97 14.40 8.90
N LYS A 135 -2.53 15.67 8.92
CA LYS A 135 -3.11 16.72 8.06
C LYS A 135 -2.92 16.41 6.57
N ASP A 136 -1.81 15.82 6.19
CA ASP A 136 -1.56 15.42 4.81
C ASP A 136 -2.39 14.20 4.45
N ALA A 137 -2.53 13.24 5.35
CA ALA A 137 -3.39 12.08 5.17
C ALA A 137 -4.86 12.48 4.95
N ASP A 138 -5.34 13.49 5.69
CA ASP A 138 -6.71 14.02 5.53
C ASP A 138 -6.89 14.74 4.19
N LYS A 139 -5.91 15.53 3.75
CA LYS A 139 -5.93 16.16 2.42
C LYS A 139 -5.97 15.12 1.30
N LEU A 140 -5.13 14.08 1.38
CA LEU A 140 -5.09 13.00 0.39
C LEU A 140 -6.41 12.22 0.36
N LYS A 141 -7.00 11.95 1.52
CA LYS A 141 -8.32 11.32 1.62
C LYS A 141 -9.41 12.14 0.93
N GLN A 142 -9.40 13.49 1.06
CA GLN A 142 -10.39 14.38 0.43
C GLN A 142 -10.36 14.31 -1.11
N ILE A 143 -9.22 13.99 -1.70
CA ILE A 143 -9.04 13.82 -3.14
C ILE A 143 -9.04 12.35 -3.59
N GLY A 144 -9.48 11.43 -2.72
CA GLY A 144 -9.66 10.02 -3.06
C GLY A 144 -8.38 9.17 -3.04
N ILE A 145 -7.31 9.65 -2.38
CA ILE A 145 -6.06 8.87 -2.18
C ILE A 145 -6.03 8.35 -0.74
N PRO A 146 -6.49 7.10 -0.49
CA PRO A 146 -6.40 6.47 0.82
C PRO A 146 -4.94 6.33 1.25
N THR A 147 -4.69 6.55 2.55
CA THR A 147 -3.33 6.69 3.07
C THR A 147 -3.18 5.94 4.38
N VAL A 148 -2.17 5.08 4.50
CA VAL A 148 -1.77 4.47 5.76
C VAL A 148 -0.60 5.23 6.36
N MET A 149 -0.59 5.36 7.68
CA MET A 149 0.52 5.93 8.44
C MET A 149 1.33 4.84 9.12
N ILE A 150 2.64 5.04 9.15
CA ILE A 150 3.63 4.11 9.70
C ILE A 150 4.57 4.81 10.68
N ASN A 151 5.28 4.01 11.47
CA ASN A 151 6.34 4.47 12.37
C ASN A 151 7.48 3.44 12.46
N ASN A 152 8.70 3.89 12.68
CA ASN A 152 9.88 3.04 12.83
C ASN A 152 10.79 3.47 13.99
N ASP A 153 10.23 4.16 14.98
CA ASP A 153 10.96 4.65 16.16
C ASP A 153 11.38 3.54 17.13
N SER A 154 10.79 2.36 16.99
CA SER A 154 11.13 1.14 17.73
C SER A 154 11.04 -0.09 16.82
N VAL A 155 11.67 -1.19 17.21
CA VAL A 155 11.59 -2.47 16.50
C VAL A 155 10.14 -2.95 16.41
N ASP A 156 9.37 -2.80 17.49
CA ASP A 156 7.96 -3.20 17.52
C ASP A 156 7.11 -2.38 16.54
N ASN A 157 7.30 -1.07 16.48
CA ASN A 157 6.59 -0.21 15.53
C ASN A 157 7.03 -0.45 14.10
N LEU A 158 8.31 -0.71 13.86
CA LEU A 158 8.82 -1.12 12.55
C LEU A 158 8.14 -2.42 12.08
N LYS A 159 8.08 -3.45 12.94
CA LYS A 159 7.43 -4.74 12.65
C LYS A 159 5.93 -4.59 12.38
N LYS A 160 5.21 -3.77 13.15
CA LYS A 160 3.81 -3.42 12.89
C LYS A 160 3.66 -2.72 11.54
N SER A 161 4.55 -1.79 11.22
CA SER A 161 4.53 -1.07 9.96
C SER A 161 4.77 -1.97 8.74
N PHE A 162 5.62 -3.02 8.86
CA PHE A 162 5.74 -4.04 7.81
C PHE A 162 4.41 -4.77 7.57
N LEU A 163 3.66 -5.12 8.63
CA LEU A 163 2.36 -5.76 8.50
C LEU A 163 1.33 -4.84 7.86
N ILE A 164 1.29 -3.56 8.25
CA ILE A 164 0.40 -2.53 7.67
C ILE A 164 0.64 -2.41 6.16
N VAL A 165 1.88 -2.21 5.74
CA VAL A 165 2.23 -2.10 4.32
C VAL A 165 2.05 -3.44 3.60
N GLY A 166 2.32 -4.56 4.25
CA GLY A 166 2.03 -5.89 3.73
C GLY A 166 0.55 -6.10 3.43
N GLN A 167 -0.36 -5.70 4.32
CA GLN A 167 -1.81 -5.71 4.08
C GLN A 167 -2.21 -4.81 2.91
N MET A 168 -1.66 -3.59 2.86
CA MET A 168 -1.89 -2.65 1.76
C MET A 168 -1.52 -3.24 0.40
N LEU A 169 -0.45 -4.02 0.34
CA LEU A 169 0.06 -4.65 -0.86
C LEU A 169 -0.55 -6.04 -1.15
N GLY A 170 -1.32 -6.63 -0.23
CA GLY A 170 -1.76 -8.03 -0.29
C GLY A 170 -0.58 -9.01 -0.17
N LYS A 171 0.43 -8.66 0.65
CA LYS A 171 1.68 -9.39 0.85
C LYS A 171 1.93 -9.69 2.34
N GLU A 172 0.87 -10.05 3.06
CA GLU A 172 0.90 -10.28 4.50
C GLU A 172 1.91 -11.37 4.90
N ASP A 173 1.99 -12.45 4.12
CA ASP A 173 2.93 -13.53 4.42
C ASP A 173 4.38 -13.10 4.22
N ARG A 174 4.64 -12.23 3.24
CA ARG A 174 5.98 -11.66 3.06
C ARG A 174 6.35 -10.73 4.21
N ALA A 175 5.41 -9.95 4.71
CA ALA A 175 5.61 -9.09 5.88
C ALA A 175 5.89 -9.91 7.15
N LYS A 176 5.21 -11.05 7.35
CA LYS A 176 5.51 -11.98 8.45
C LYS A 176 6.91 -12.59 8.32
N GLN A 177 7.33 -12.98 7.11
CA GLN A 177 8.69 -13.48 6.86
C GLN A 177 9.74 -12.44 7.18
N LEU A 178 9.51 -11.18 6.82
CA LEU A 178 10.41 -10.08 7.15
C LEU A 178 10.51 -9.86 8.66
N ASN A 179 9.37 -9.91 9.38
CA ASN A 179 9.35 -9.87 10.83
C ASN A 179 10.12 -11.03 11.46
N ALA A 180 9.94 -12.25 10.97
CA ALA A 180 10.65 -13.42 11.47
C ALA A 180 12.17 -13.31 11.25
N TYR A 181 12.60 -12.74 10.12
CA TYR A 181 14.01 -12.43 9.88
C TYR A 181 14.57 -11.44 10.91
N TYR A 182 13.82 -10.37 11.21
CA TYR A 182 14.21 -9.42 12.25
C TYR A 182 14.31 -10.08 13.65
N ASP A 183 13.34 -10.93 14.00
CA ASP A 183 13.34 -11.63 15.28
C ASP A 183 14.55 -12.56 15.40
N HIS A 184 14.87 -13.28 14.32
CA HIS A 184 16.05 -14.14 14.29
C HIS A 184 17.35 -13.32 14.45
N ALA A 185 17.54 -12.28 13.64
CA ALA A 185 18.72 -11.42 13.71
C ALA A 185 18.87 -10.78 15.11
N TYR A 186 17.76 -10.34 15.70
CA TYR A 186 17.77 -9.77 17.05
C TYR A 186 18.12 -10.81 18.13
N SER A 187 17.62 -12.05 17.99
CA SER A 187 17.93 -13.14 18.91
C SER A 187 19.42 -13.52 18.87
N GLU A 188 20.02 -13.55 17.68
CA GLU A 188 21.45 -13.80 17.50
C GLU A 188 22.30 -12.73 18.19
N ILE A 189 21.95 -11.45 18.01
CA ILE A 189 22.65 -10.34 18.67
C ILE A 189 22.53 -10.43 20.20
N THR A 190 21.32 -10.72 20.70
CA THR A 190 21.06 -10.77 22.14
C THR A 190 21.65 -12.00 22.82
N ALA A 191 21.86 -13.10 22.08
CA ALA A 191 22.54 -14.29 22.62
C ALA A 191 23.96 -13.98 23.09
N HIS A 192 24.64 -13.00 22.46
CA HIS A 192 26.01 -12.58 22.82
C HIS A 192 26.05 -11.40 23.79
N LYS A 193 24.90 -10.94 24.31
CA LYS A 193 24.83 -9.76 25.19
C LYS A 193 25.75 -9.87 26.41
N ALA A 194 25.75 -11.02 27.07
CA ALA A 194 26.57 -11.23 28.27
C ALA A 194 28.08 -11.20 27.98
N GLU A 195 28.51 -11.61 26.81
CA GLU A 195 29.91 -11.54 26.36
C GLU A 195 30.30 -10.09 26.05
N VAL A 196 29.44 -9.36 25.35
CA VAL A 196 29.65 -7.94 25.00
C VAL A 196 29.66 -7.07 26.26
N GLU A 197 28.86 -7.39 27.27
CA GLU A 197 28.85 -6.64 28.55
C GLU A 197 30.15 -6.76 29.31
N LYS A 198 30.86 -7.88 29.18
CA LYS A 198 32.14 -8.16 29.84
C LYS A 198 33.36 -7.67 29.05
N ALA A 199 33.20 -7.40 27.76
CA ALA A 199 34.26 -6.93 26.88
C ALA A 199 34.62 -5.46 27.17
N ASP A 200 35.87 -5.07 26.92
CA ASP A 200 36.27 -3.67 26.86
C ASP A 200 35.53 -2.94 25.77
N LYS A 201 34.82 -1.87 26.13
CA LYS A 201 34.01 -1.10 25.20
C LYS A 201 34.77 0.09 24.68
N PRO A 202 34.86 0.25 23.36
CA PRO A 202 35.46 1.47 22.77
C PRO A 202 34.58 2.69 23.05
N THR A 203 35.20 3.84 23.24
CA THR A 203 34.49 5.12 23.24
C THR A 203 34.19 5.51 21.81
N ILE A 204 32.88 5.70 21.50
CA ILE A 204 32.43 6.09 20.17
C ILE A 204 31.78 7.48 20.23
N LEU A 205 32.24 8.40 19.38
CA LEU A 205 31.59 9.68 19.16
C LEU A 205 30.70 9.57 17.90
N PHE A 206 29.39 9.73 18.07
CA PHE A 206 28.44 9.77 16.97
C PHE A 206 28.07 11.23 16.70
N LEU A 207 28.42 11.73 15.51
CA LEU A 207 28.02 13.05 15.04
C LEU A 207 26.87 12.94 14.06
N LYS A 208 25.78 13.64 14.36
CA LYS A 208 24.64 13.79 13.44
C LYS A 208 24.73 15.15 12.79
N ASN A 209 24.79 15.18 11.46
CA ASN A 209 24.68 16.42 10.66
C ASN A 209 23.24 16.89 10.60
#